data_4bfd369b909a82972d0f031b29291922
#
_entry.id   4bfd369b909a82972d0f031b29291922
#
_cell.length_a   1.000
_cell.length_b   1.000
_cell.length_c   1.000
_cell.angle_alpha   90.00
_cell.angle_beta   90.00
_cell.angle_gamma   90.00
#
_symmetry.space_group_name_H-M   'P 1'
#
loop_
_entity.id
_entity.type
_entity.pdbx_description
1 polymer ?
#
loop_
_entity_poly.entity_id
_entity_poly.type
_entity_poly.pdbx_seq_one_letter_code
_entity_poly.pdbx_strand_id
1 'polypeptide(L)'
;MDSFWFDRWREGQIGFHEGTPNSHLSQYAGELGPGKRVLVPLCGKAEDLVFLASLGHTVIGCELVEDAVKAFFAEHQLTPAITSHAHHVQYTAGSITVFAGDYFELTPGLIGGPCEALYDRAALVALPPELRARYAPHTRTLLVAHAPMLLVTFEYDQALMKGPPFSVREAEVREIYAPSAMRLLEERPDARRPELGGLDRSWAITL
;
A
#
# COMPACT_ATOMS: atom_id res chain seq x y z
N MET A 1 1.47 2.66 17.95
CA MET A 1 1.03 3.08 16.61
C MET A 1 -0.34 2.56 16.26
N ASP A 2 -0.71 1.37 16.72
CA ASP A 2 -1.98 0.73 16.39
C ASP A 2 -3.19 1.55 16.85
N SER A 3 -3.20 2.06 18.09
CA SER A 3 -4.28 2.91 18.59
C SER A 3 -4.53 4.15 17.73
N PHE A 4 -3.47 4.73 17.17
CA PHE A 4 -3.58 5.91 16.29
C PHE A 4 -4.43 5.64 15.05
N TRP A 5 -4.24 4.50 14.37
CA TRP A 5 -5.02 4.15 13.18
C TRP A 5 -6.46 3.79 13.53
N PHE A 6 -6.69 3.03 14.62
CA PHE A 6 -8.04 2.73 15.10
C PHE A 6 -8.82 3.99 15.43
N ASP A 7 -8.18 4.96 16.10
CA ASP A 7 -8.82 6.24 16.43
C ASP A 7 -9.17 7.03 15.17
N ARG A 8 -8.26 7.13 14.20
CA ARG A 8 -8.49 7.82 12.93
C ARG A 8 -9.67 7.26 12.15
N TRP A 9 -9.75 5.94 12.03
CA TRP A 9 -10.86 5.29 11.34
C TRP A 9 -12.18 5.52 12.09
N ARG A 10 -12.20 5.36 13.40
CA ARG A 10 -13.38 5.60 14.24
C ARG A 10 -13.88 7.03 14.14
N GLU A 11 -12.99 8.01 14.05
CA GLU A 11 -13.30 9.44 13.97
C GLU A 11 -13.55 9.93 12.52
N GLY A 12 -13.48 9.05 11.52
CA GLY A 12 -13.66 9.41 10.12
C GLY A 12 -12.55 10.29 9.55
N GLN A 13 -11.39 10.34 10.21
CA GLN A 13 -10.23 11.12 9.77
C GLN A 13 -9.42 10.38 8.69
N ILE A 14 -10.08 10.06 7.58
CA ILE A 14 -9.57 9.23 6.48
C ILE A 14 -9.20 10.04 5.23
N GLY A 15 -8.66 11.23 5.38
CA GLY A 15 -8.27 12.11 4.28
C GLY A 15 -7.23 11.53 3.29
N PHE A 16 -6.70 10.36 3.57
CA PHE A 16 -5.87 9.56 2.66
C PHE A 16 -6.70 8.72 1.68
N HIS A 17 -7.98 8.51 1.92
CA HIS A 17 -8.90 7.82 1.03
C HIS A 17 -9.38 8.79 -0.07
N GLU A 18 -9.18 8.43 -1.33
CA GLU A 18 -9.41 9.32 -2.47
C GLU A 18 -10.78 9.11 -3.14
N GLY A 19 -11.48 8.00 -2.87
CA GLY A 19 -12.77 7.67 -3.50
C GLY A 19 -12.69 7.40 -5.01
N THR A 20 -11.50 7.40 -5.57
CA THR A 20 -11.16 7.05 -6.96
C THR A 20 -9.80 6.37 -6.98
N PRO A 21 -9.49 5.57 -8.01
CA PRO A 21 -8.16 5.00 -8.16
C PRO A 21 -7.08 6.10 -8.18
N ASN A 22 -5.98 5.85 -7.50
CA ASN A 22 -4.88 6.81 -7.44
C ASN A 22 -4.36 7.11 -8.86
N SER A 23 -4.15 8.39 -9.17
CA SER A 23 -3.77 8.82 -10.51
C SER A 23 -2.40 8.27 -10.97
N HIS A 24 -1.43 8.08 -10.05
CA HIS A 24 -0.16 7.44 -10.37
C HIS A 24 -0.37 5.95 -10.72
N LEU A 25 -1.24 5.23 -9.99
CA LEU A 25 -1.59 3.86 -10.33
C LEU A 25 -2.26 3.80 -11.70
N SER A 26 -3.25 4.65 -11.96
CA SER A 26 -3.95 4.67 -13.25
C SER A 26 -3.00 4.91 -14.43
N GLN A 27 -1.96 5.71 -14.23
CA GLN A 27 -0.98 6.04 -15.26
C GLN A 27 0.09 4.97 -15.43
N TYR A 28 0.55 4.34 -14.34
CA TYR A 28 1.73 3.49 -14.32
C TYR A 28 1.46 2.04 -13.94
N ALA A 29 0.20 1.59 -13.87
CA ALA A 29 -0.13 0.20 -13.53
C ALA A 29 0.58 -0.83 -14.44
N GLY A 30 0.89 -0.47 -15.68
CA GLY A 30 1.65 -1.31 -16.61
C GLY A 30 3.05 -1.72 -16.11
N GLU A 31 3.65 -0.95 -15.19
CA GLU A 31 4.94 -1.29 -14.57
C GLU A 31 4.88 -2.56 -13.71
N LEU A 32 3.70 -2.96 -13.25
CA LEU A 32 3.49 -4.19 -12.50
C LEU A 32 3.50 -5.44 -13.39
N GLY A 33 3.36 -5.27 -14.71
CA GLY A 33 3.18 -6.36 -15.67
C GLY A 33 1.75 -6.94 -15.66
N PRO A 34 1.34 -7.72 -16.65
CA PRO A 34 -0.03 -8.22 -16.79
C PRO A 34 -0.32 -9.43 -15.89
N GLY A 35 -1.57 -9.53 -15.39
CA GLY A 35 -2.11 -10.74 -14.75
C GLY A 35 -1.33 -11.22 -13.52
N LYS A 36 -0.79 -10.32 -12.73
CA LYS A 36 0.02 -10.61 -11.56
C LYS A 36 -0.80 -10.79 -10.29
N ARG A 37 -0.22 -11.50 -9.35
CA ARG A 37 -0.63 -11.50 -7.95
C ARG A 37 0.05 -10.33 -7.25
N VAL A 38 -0.72 -9.25 -6.99
CA VAL A 38 -0.20 -7.96 -6.50
C VAL A 38 -0.43 -7.83 -5.01
N LEU A 39 0.64 -7.58 -4.25
CA LEU A 39 0.57 -7.22 -2.84
C LEU A 39 0.28 -5.72 -2.70
N VAL A 40 -0.67 -5.36 -1.83
CA VAL A 40 -1.02 -3.97 -1.49
C VAL A 40 -1.01 -3.82 0.04
N PRO A 41 0.12 -3.36 0.62
CA PRO A 41 0.25 -3.16 2.07
C PRO A 41 -0.58 -1.98 2.56
N LEU A 42 -1.09 -2.06 3.82
CA LEU A 42 -1.77 -0.98 4.53
C LEU A 42 -2.86 -0.32 3.66
N CYS A 43 -3.67 -1.17 3.01
CA CYS A 43 -4.48 -0.77 1.87
C CYS A 43 -5.73 0.05 2.26
N GLY A 44 -6.11 0.10 3.53
CA GLY A 44 -7.35 0.76 3.93
C GLY A 44 -8.56 0.19 3.17
N LYS A 45 -9.40 1.09 2.67
CA LYS A 45 -10.51 0.80 1.75
C LYS A 45 -10.28 1.41 0.36
N ALA A 46 -9.02 1.37 -0.14
CA ALA A 46 -8.63 2.06 -1.37
C ALA A 46 -9.31 1.50 -2.63
N GLU A 47 -9.78 2.40 -3.49
CA GLU A 47 -10.30 2.10 -4.83
C GLU A 47 -9.26 1.39 -5.71
N ASP A 48 -7.99 1.53 -5.37
CA ASP A 48 -6.87 0.89 -6.05
C ASP A 48 -6.99 -0.64 -6.10
N LEU A 49 -7.63 -1.26 -5.08
CA LEU A 49 -7.83 -2.71 -5.04
C LEU A 49 -8.77 -3.20 -6.15
N VAL A 50 -9.91 -2.52 -6.33
CA VAL A 50 -10.84 -2.86 -7.42
C VAL A 50 -10.28 -2.48 -8.78
N PHE A 51 -9.53 -1.39 -8.87
CA PHE A 51 -8.86 -0.99 -10.09
C PHE A 51 -7.82 -2.04 -10.54
N LEU A 52 -6.95 -2.50 -9.65
CA LEU A 52 -6.00 -3.59 -9.95
C LEU A 52 -6.71 -4.88 -10.37
N ALA A 53 -7.79 -5.24 -9.67
CA ALA A 53 -8.61 -6.40 -10.03
C ALA A 53 -9.23 -6.27 -11.44
N SER A 54 -9.69 -5.07 -11.80
CA SER A 54 -10.25 -4.79 -13.13
C SER A 54 -9.24 -4.92 -14.27
N LEU A 55 -7.94 -4.75 -13.96
CA LEU A 55 -6.83 -4.97 -14.89
C LEU A 55 -6.43 -6.46 -15.01
N GLY A 56 -7.15 -7.36 -14.33
CA GLY A 56 -6.90 -8.80 -14.39
C GLY A 56 -5.87 -9.30 -13.37
N HIS A 57 -5.53 -8.50 -12.36
CA HIS A 57 -4.66 -8.93 -11.26
C HIS A 57 -5.45 -9.70 -10.18
N THR A 58 -4.76 -10.61 -9.50
CA THR A 58 -5.20 -11.11 -8.19
C THR A 58 -4.61 -10.20 -7.12
N VAL A 59 -5.44 -9.61 -6.29
CA VAL A 59 -5.03 -8.59 -5.32
C VAL A 59 -4.99 -9.18 -3.92
N ILE A 60 -3.86 -9.00 -3.23
CA ILE A 60 -3.65 -9.37 -1.83
C ILE A 60 -3.41 -8.11 -1.03
N GLY A 61 -4.43 -7.64 -0.33
CA GLY A 61 -4.35 -6.50 0.58
C GLY A 61 -4.05 -6.92 2.02
N CYS A 62 -3.45 -6.00 2.80
CA CYS A 62 -3.40 -6.10 4.25
C CYS A 62 -3.75 -4.74 4.86
N GLU A 63 -4.62 -4.75 5.86
CA GLU A 63 -5.05 -3.55 6.58
C GLU A 63 -5.20 -3.88 8.07
N LEU A 64 -4.65 -3.02 8.93
CA LEU A 64 -4.69 -3.22 10.38
C LEU A 64 -6.11 -3.09 10.93
N VAL A 65 -6.89 -2.14 10.41
CA VAL A 65 -8.22 -1.80 10.93
C VAL A 65 -9.29 -2.60 10.19
N GLU A 66 -9.81 -3.62 10.86
CA GLU A 66 -10.81 -4.53 10.27
C GLU A 66 -12.07 -3.80 9.77
N ASP A 67 -12.48 -2.71 10.43
CA ASP A 67 -13.65 -1.93 10.01
C ASP A 67 -13.41 -1.24 8.65
N ALA A 68 -12.16 -0.89 8.32
CA ALA A 68 -11.82 -0.39 6.99
C ALA A 68 -12.01 -1.49 5.92
N VAL A 69 -11.60 -2.72 6.24
CA VAL A 69 -11.79 -3.87 5.34
C VAL A 69 -13.27 -4.15 5.12
N LYS A 70 -14.07 -4.17 6.19
CA LYS A 70 -15.54 -4.34 6.10
C LYS A 70 -16.19 -3.24 5.26
N ALA A 71 -15.77 -1.97 5.48
CA ALA A 71 -16.25 -0.84 4.72
C ALA A 71 -15.93 -0.96 3.23
N PHE A 72 -14.70 -1.38 2.88
CA PHE A 72 -14.31 -1.65 1.49
C PHE A 72 -15.27 -2.61 0.79
N PHE A 73 -15.50 -3.79 1.36
CA PHE A 73 -16.38 -4.78 0.73
C PHE A 73 -17.83 -4.30 0.65
N ALA A 74 -18.32 -3.59 1.67
CA ALA A 74 -19.67 -3.06 1.70
C ALA A 74 -19.89 -1.96 0.65
N GLU A 75 -18.97 -1.00 0.53
CA GLU A 75 -19.05 0.10 -0.42
C GLU A 75 -19.02 -0.37 -1.88
N HIS A 76 -18.25 -1.44 -2.15
CA HIS A 76 -18.20 -2.07 -3.47
C HIS A 76 -19.28 -3.14 -3.70
N GLN A 77 -20.23 -3.31 -2.77
CA GLN A 77 -21.30 -4.32 -2.86
C GLN A 77 -20.76 -5.74 -3.09
N LEU A 78 -19.60 -6.04 -2.54
CA LEU A 78 -18.97 -7.35 -2.58
C LEU A 78 -19.34 -8.13 -1.32
N THR A 79 -19.70 -9.41 -1.49
CA THR A 79 -19.96 -10.33 -0.36
C THR A 79 -18.74 -11.25 -0.18
N PRO A 80 -17.84 -10.97 0.78
CA PRO A 80 -16.65 -11.77 0.96
C PRO A 80 -16.94 -13.08 1.68
N ALA A 81 -16.24 -14.14 1.30
CA ALA A 81 -16.00 -15.27 2.17
C ALA A 81 -15.01 -14.86 3.26
N ILE A 82 -15.33 -15.20 4.52
CA ILE A 82 -14.53 -14.81 5.69
C ILE A 82 -13.89 -16.04 6.31
N THR A 83 -12.59 -15.99 6.57
CA THR A 83 -11.83 -17.05 7.23
C THR A 83 -11.00 -16.45 8.37
N SER A 84 -11.15 -17.01 9.58
CA SER A 84 -10.35 -16.57 10.72
C SER A 84 -9.03 -17.35 10.79
N HIS A 85 -7.94 -16.62 11.04
CA HIS A 85 -6.60 -17.13 11.33
C HIS A 85 -6.16 -16.66 12.73
N ALA A 86 -5.01 -17.12 13.21
CA ALA A 86 -4.55 -16.81 14.57
C ALA A 86 -4.46 -15.30 14.86
N HIS A 87 -3.96 -14.51 13.90
CA HIS A 87 -3.71 -13.07 14.05
C HIS A 87 -4.34 -12.23 12.94
N HIS A 88 -5.07 -12.86 12.01
CA HIS A 88 -5.71 -12.17 10.89
C HIS A 88 -7.12 -12.71 10.64
N VAL A 89 -7.96 -11.84 10.09
CA VAL A 89 -9.23 -12.24 9.47
C VAL A 89 -9.11 -12.00 7.97
N GLN A 90 -9.28 -13.05 7.19
CA GLN A 90 -9.21 -13.01 5.73
C GLN A 90 -10.60 -12.76 5.14
N TYR A 91 -10.69 -11.79 4.25
CA TYR A 91 -11.89 -11.44 3.47
C TYR A 91 -11.58 -11.65 1.99
N THR A 92 -12.34 -12.52 1.30
CA THR A 92 -12.09 -12.85 -0.11
C THR A 92 -13.37 -12.71 -0.94
N ALA A 93 -13.34 -11.89 -1.99
CA ALA A 93 -14.38 -11.81 -3.01
C ALA A 93 -13.75 -11.71 -4.41
N GLY A 94 -14.07 -12.66 -5.28
CA GLY A 94 -13.48 -12.71 -6.63
C GLY A 94 -11.95 -12.80 -6.59
N SER A 95 -11.30 -11.87 -7.26
CA SER A 95 -9.83 -11.78 -7.31
C SER A 95 -9.21 -10.93 -6.20
N ILE A 96 -10.00 -10.43 -5.24
CA ILE A 96 -9.53 -9.57 -4.14
C ILE A 96 -9.58 -10.35 -2.84
N THR A 97 -8.44 -10.42 -2.15
CA THR A 97 -8.32 -10.92 -0.78
C THR A 97 -7.69 -9.84 0.09
N VAL A 98 -8.31 -9.50 1.22
CA VAL A 98 -7.74 -8.57 2.20
C VAL A 98 -7.62 -9.26 3.55
N PHE A 99 -6.43 -9.18 4.14
CA PHE A 99 -6.15 -9.66 5.48
C PHE A 99 -6.26 -8.50 6.47
N ALA A 100 -7.23 -8.59 7.39
CA ALA A 100 -7.34 -7.65 8.51
C ALA A 100 -6.41 -8.11 9.63
N GLY A 101 -5.40 -7.31 9.97
CA GLY A 101 -4.38 -7.60 10.98
C GLY A 101 -3.05 -6.89 10.75
N ASP A 102 -2.05 -7.20 11.59
CA ASP A 102 -0.72 -6.58 11.48
C ASP A 102 0.01 -7.06 10.23
N TYR A 103 0.41 -6.11 9.39
CA TYR A 103 1.19 -6.39 8.18
C TYR A 103 2.49 -7.15 8.47
N PHE A 104 3.15 -6.86 9.59
CA PHE A 104 4.41 -7.50 9.98
C PHE A 104 4.26 -8.96 10.45
N GLU A 105 3.03 -9.43 10.60
CA GLU A 105 2.72 -10.84 10.92
C GLU A 105 2.25 -11.64 9.69
N LEU A 106 2.13 -11.00 8.51
CA LEU A 106 1.88 -11.73 7.27
C LEU A 106 3.04 -12.67 6.95
N THR A 107 2.70 -13.84 6.45
CA THR A 107 3.69 -14.82 5.96
C THR A 107 3.29 -15.32 4.58
N PRO A 108 4.23 -15.80 3.75
CA PRO A 108 3.91 -16.43 2.47
C PRO A 108 2.91 -17.59 2.61
N GLY A 109 3.03 -18.37 3.70
CA GLY A 109 2.10 -19.48 3.96
C GLY A 109 0.67 -19.00 4.22
N LEU A 110 0.50 -17.92 4.99
CA LEU A 110 -0.81 -17.35 5.30
C LEU A 110 -1.49 -16.78 4.05
N ILE A 111 -0.75 -16.04 3.24
CA ILE A 111 -1.29 -15.44 2.02
C ILE A 111 -1.41 -16.42 0.84
N GLY A 112 -1.07 -17.71 1.01
CA GLY A 112 -1.19 -18.74 -0.03
C GLY A 112 -0.07 -18.73 -1.08
N GLY A 113 1.12 -18.27 -0.73
CA GLY A 113 2.32 -18.17 -1.56
C GLY A 113 2.77 -16.73 -1.79
N PRO A 114 4.01 -16.52 -2.28
CA PRO A 114 4.53 -15.18 -2.53
C PRO A 114 3.76 -14.45 -3.64
N CYS A 115 3.71 -13.12 -3.52
CA CYS A 115 3.15 -12.26 -4.55
C CYS A 115 4.17 -11.98 -5.65
N GLU A 116 3.68 -11.66 -6.84
CA GLU A 116 4.49 -11.49 -8.06
C GLU A 116 4.77 -10.02 -8.38
N ALA A 117 4.08 -9.10 -7.72
CA ALA A 117 4.27 -7.66 -7.84
C ALA A 117 3.85 -6.96 -6.53
N LEU A 118 4.30 -5.71 -6.36
CA LEU A 118 3.98 -4.86 -5.22
C LEU A 118 3.46 -3.51 -5.69
N TYR A 119 2.33 -3.10 -5.17
CA TYR A 119 1.87 -1.72 -5.26
C TYR A 119 1.88 -1.09 -3.87
N ASP A 120 2.78 -0.13 -3.66
CA ASP A 120 2.93 0.61 -2.40
C ASP A 120 2.53 2.07 -2.61
N ARG A 121 1.33 2.39 -2.18
CA ARG A 121 0.85 3.75 -2.06
C ARG A 121 0.26 3.93 -0.68
N ALA A 122 0.70 4.95 0.01
CA ALA A 122 0.33 5.28 1.38
C ALA A 122 0.82 4.29 2.46
N ALA A 123 1.56 3.23 2.13
CA ALA A 123 2.14 2.33 3.12
C ALA A 123 3.48 2.85 3.64
N LEU A 124 4.51 2.98 2.81
CA LEU A 124 5.82 3.46 3.24
C LEU A 124 5.75 4.84 3.91
N VAL A 125 4.96 5.76 3.37
CA VAL A 125 4.76 7.11 3.92
C VAL A 125 3.91 7.13 5.21
N ALA A 126 3.16 6.08 5.51
CA ALA A 126 2.42 5.94 6.76
C ALA A 126 3.32 5.51 7.93
N LEU A 127 4.49 4.96 7.64
CA LEU A 127 5.41 4.43 8.63
C LEU A 127 6.44 5.48 9.04
N PRO A 128 6.67 5.70 10.33
CA PRO A 128 7.79 6.51 10.80
C PRO A 128 9.12 5.85 10.44
N PRO A 129 10.22 6.62 10.32
CA PRO A 129 11.51 6.14 9.83
C PRO A 129 12.01 4.84 10.47
N GLU A 130 11.83 4.70 11.79
CA GLU A 130 12.27 3.51 12.54
C GLU A 130 11.55 2.22 12.14
N LEU A 131 10.32 2.30 11.62
CA LEU A 131 9.59 1.12 11.12
C LEU A 131 9.91 0.80 9.66
N ARG A 132 10.36 1.76 8.87
CA ARG A 132 10.73 1.53 7.46
C ARG A 132 11.89 0.56 7.31
N ALA A 133 12.84 0.56 8.28
CA ALA A 133 13.93 -0.40 8.32
C ALA A 133 13.46 -1.86 8.47
N ARG A 134 12.28 -2.09 9.08
CA ARG A 134 11.62 -3.40 9.17
C ARG A 134 10.75 -3.70 7.95
N TYR A 135 10.12 -2.67 7.40
CA TYR A 135 9.11 -2.80 6.36
C TYR A 135 9.66 -3.41 5.07
N ALA A 136 10.71 -2.84 4.50
CA ALA A 136 11.22 -3.31 3.22
C ALA A 136 11.78 -4.76 3.27
N PRO A 137 12.57 -5.18 4.28
CA PRO A 137 12.97 -6.59 4.42
C PRO A 137 11.78 -7.52 4.60
N HIS A 138 10.80 -7.17 5.43
CA HIS A 138 9.60 -7.99 5.61
C HIS A 138 8.81 -8.13 4.31
N THR A 139 8.57 -7.03 3.60
CA THR A 139 7.88 -7.01 2.31
C THR A 139 8.54 -7.94 1.29
N ARG A 140 9.88 -7.96 1.24
CA ARG A 140 10.63 -8.88 0.35
C ARG A 140 10.35 -10.35 0.64
N THR A 141 10.07 -10.74 1.90
CA THR A 141 9.72 -12.13 2.22
C THR A 141 8.38 -12.57 1.65
N LEU A 142 7.51 -11.62 1.33
CA LEU A 142 6.16 -11.85 0.78
C LEU A 142 6.14 -11.88 -0.76
N LEU A 143 7.28 -11.66 -1.40
CA LEU A 143 7.39 -11.50 -2.85
C LEU A 143 8.29 -12.56 -3.48
N VAL A 144 8.07 -12.84 -4.75
CA VAL A 144 9.04 -13.57 -5.56
C VAL A 144 10.29 -12.71 -5.81
N ALA A 145 11.42 -13.34 -6.09
CA ALA A 145 12.62 -12.61 -6.50
C ALA A 145 12.36 -11.78 -7.78
N HIS A 146 12.93 -10.60 -7.83
CA HIS A 146 12.78 -9.65 -8.95
C HIS A 146 11.34 -9.21 -9.21
N ALA A 147 10.48 -9.21 -8.18
CA ALA A 147 9.11 -8.71 -8.30
C ALA A 147 9.12 -7.21 -8.70
N PRO A 148 8.36 -6.80 -9.73
CA PRO A 148 8.17 -5.39 -10.03
C PRO A 148 7.37 -4.72 -8.92
N MET A 149 7.75 -3.48 -8.61
CA MET A 149 7.10 -2.63 -7.63
C MET A 149 6.79 -1.27 -8.24
N LEU A 150 5.55 -0.82 -8.08
CA LEU A 150 5.15 0.57 -8.24
C LEU A 150 5.04 1.20 -6.86
N LEU A 151 5.93 2.16 -6.57
CA LEU A 151 5.96 2.88 -5.30
C LEU A 151 5.54 4.33 -5.53
N VAL A 152 4.66 4.85 -4.68
CA VAL A 152 4.31 6.27 -4.62
C VAL A 152 4.77 6.84 -3.29
N THR A 153 5.63 7.85 -3.34
CA THR A 153 6.17 8.56 -2.18
C THR A 153 5.76 10.02 -2.18
N PHE A 154 5.80 10.62 -1.00
CA PHE A 154 5.55 12.03 -0.79
C PHE A 154 6.73 12.64 -0.04
N GLU A 155 7.34 13.69 -0.62
CA GLU A 155 8.44 14.42 0.00
C GLU A 155 8.04 15.87 0.27
N TYR A 156 8.29 16.33 1.49
CA TYR A 156 8.05 17.71 1.94
C TYR A 156 8.98 18.01 3.13
N ASP A 157 9.03 19.27 3.58
CA ASP A 157 9.73 19.61 4.82
C ASP A 157 8.98 19.02 6.03
N GLN A 158 9.51 17.96 6.63
CA GLN A 158 8.89 17.24 7.76
C GLN A 158 8.60 18.17 8.97
N ALA A 159 9.27 19.31 9.08
CA ALA A 159 8.99 20.28 10.14
C ALA A 159 7.61 20.93 10.00
N LEU A 160 7.03 20.96 8.80
CA LEU A 160 5.73 21.57 8.53
C LEU A 160 4.55 20.68 8.97
N MET A 161 4.74 19.35 9.05
CA MET A 161 3.68 18.42 9.43
C MET A 161 4.26 17.21 10.17
N LYS A 162 3.62 16.82 11.28
CA LYS A 162 4.10 15.69 12.11
C LYS A 162 3.98 14.32 11.42
N GLY A 163 3.13 14.21 10.41
CA GLY A 163 2.80 12.91 9.79
C GLY A 163 1.82 12.06 10.62
N PRO A 164 1.32 10.92 10.11
CA PRO A 164 1.41 10.51 8.72
C PRO A 164 0.56 11.38 7.76
N PRO A 165 0.90 11.47 6.48
CA PRO A 165 2.06 10.84 5.86
C PRO A 165 3.36 11.48 6.34
N PHE A 166 4.40 10.67 6.49
CA PHE A 166 5.75 11.14 6.74
C PHE A 166 6.46 11.41 5.42
N SER A 167 7.33 12.41 5.41
CA SER A 167 8.18 12.71 4.25
C SER A 167 9.13 11.54 3.96
N VAL A 168 9.21 11.14 2.69
CA VAL A 168 10.14 10.11 2.20
C VAL A 168 10.95 10.71 1.06
N ARG A 169 12.22 11.02 1.31
CA ARG A 169 13.11 11.64 0.33
C ARG A 169 13.63 10.61 -0.68
N GLU A 170 13.97 11.07 -1.88
CA GLU A 170 14.59 10.21 -2.91
C GLU A 170 15.79 9.42 -2.37
N ALA A 171 16.70 10.07 -1.65
CA ALA A 171 17.88 9.40 -1.09
C ALA A 171 17.50 8.24 -0.16
N GLU A 172 16.44 8.41 0.64
CA GLU A 172 15.91 7.38 1.53
C GLU A 172 15.31 6.20 0.74
N VAL A 173 14.56 6.47 -0.33
CA VAL A 173 14.05 5.40 -1.22
C VAL A 173 15.19 4.58 -1.77
N ARG A 174 16.26 5.24 -2.24
CA ARG A 174 17.44 4.57 -2.79
C ARG A 174 18.16 3.72 -1.74
N GLU A 175 18.23 4.19 -0.51
CA GLU A 175 18.83 3.45 0.61
C GLU A 175 17.98 2.23 1.01
N ILE A 176 16.67 2.40 1.21
CA ILE A 176 15.73 1.36 1.64
C ILE A 176 15.69 0.19 0.65
N TYR A 177 15.68 0.50 -0.64
CA TYR A 177 15.53 -0.51 -1.68
C TYR A 177 16.83 -0.93 -2.37
N ALA A 178 18.00 -0.44 -1.93
CA ALA A 178 19.29 -0.93 -2.43
C ALA A 178 19.43 -2.47 -2.24
N PRO A 179 20.08 -3.19 -3.16
CA PRO A 179 20.70 -2.78 -4.44
C PRO A 179 19.73 -2.87 -5.64
N SER A 180 18.42 -2.76 -5.45
CA SER A 180 17.40 -2.88 -6.49
C SER A 180 17.58 -1.88 -7.62
N ALA A 181 17.24 -2.28 -8.85
CA ALA A 181 17.12 -1.36 -9.97
C ALA A 181 15.90 -0.45 -9.75
N MET A 182 16.10 0.86 -9.87
CA MET A 182 15.07 1.87 -9.61
C MET A 182 15.03 2.92 -10.72
N ARG A 183 13.83 3.27 -11.15
CA ARG A 183 13.58 4.33 -12.13
C ARG A 183 12.50 5.28 -11.61
N LEU A 184 12.80 6.57 -11.54
CA LEU A 184 11.79 7.61 -11.31
C LEU A 184 10.91 7.71 -12.55
N LEU A 185 9.60 7.54 -12.38
CA LEU A 185 8.60 7.62 -13.44
C LEU A 185 8.07 9.05 -13.59
N GLU A 186 7.75 9.64 -12.45
CA GLU A 186 7.18 10.99 -12.39
C GLU A 186 7.53 11.67 -11.06
N GLU A 187 7.68 12.97 -11.14
CA GLU A 187 7.71 13.89 -10.02
C GLU A 187 6.74 15.03 -10.29
N ARG A 188 5.83 15.31 -9.37
CA ARG A 188 4.89 16.42 -9.50
C ARG A 188 4.54 17.05 -8.15
N PRO A 189 4.18 18.35 -8.11
CA PRO A 189 3.67 18.97 -6.89
C PRO A 189 2.43 18.26 -6.35
N ASP A 190 2.34 18.07 -5.02
CA ASP A 190 1.12 17.56 -4.38
C ASP A 190 0.04 18.64 -4.43
N ALA A 191 -0.98 18.40 -5.27
CA ALA A 191 -2.12 19.33 -5.40
C ALA A 191 -3.07 19.29 -4.20
N ARG A 192 -2.99 18.29 -3.35
CA ARG A 192 -3.87 18.11 -2.17
C ARG A 192 -3.45 18.98 -1.00
N ARG A 193 -2.15 19.29 -0.91
CA ARG A 193 -1.52 20.05 0.18
C ARG A 193 -0.49 21.03 -0.38
N PRO A 194 -0.94 22.01 -1.20
CA PRO A 194 -0.02 22.95 -1.85
C PRO A 194 0.75 23.80 -0.84
N GLU A 195 0.21 23.99 0.37
CA GLU A 195 0.86 24.73 1.45
C GLU A 195 2.15 24.06 1.97
N LEU A 196 2.32 22.76 1.75
CA LEU A 196 3.54 22.04 2.13
C LEU A 196 4.65 22.16 1.09
N GLY A 197 4.33 22.63 -0.13
CA GLY A 197 5.28 22.65 -1.25
C GLY A 197 5.86 21.27 -1.57
N GLY A 198 5.11 20.22 -1.24
CA GLY A 198 5.58 18.84 -1.34
C GLY A 198 5.52 18.29 -2.76
N LEU A 199 6.25 17.20 -2.99
CA LEU A 199 6.35 16.48 -4.25
C LEU A 199 5.86 15.04 -4.09
N ASP A 200 4.90 14.65 -4.91
CA ASP A 200 4.58 13.23 -5.13
C ASP A 200 5.55 12.65 -6.16
N ARG A 201 6.10 11.47 -5.87
CA ARG A 201 6.98 10.74 -6.80
C ARG A 201 6.47 9.33 -7.02
N SER A 202 6.53 8.90 -8.28
CA SER A 202 6.28 7.52 -8.67
C SER A 202 7.56 6.83 -9.10
N TRP A 203 7.76 5.61 -8.64
CA TRP A 203 8.96 4.81 -8.87
C TRP A 203 8.60 3.45 -9.43
N ALA A 204 9.30 3.01 -10.46
CA ALA A 204 9.37 1.59 -10.85
C ALA A 204 10.64 1.00 -10.23
N ILE A 205 10.47 -0.08 -9.44
CA ILE A 205 11.55 -0.77 -8.73
C ILE A 205 11.47 -2.25 -9.06
N THR A 206 12.63 -2.92 -9.18
CA THR A 206 12.71 -4.38 -9.29
C THR A 206 13.35 -4.92 -8.02
N LEU A 207 12.57 -5.59 -7.16
CA LEU A 207 12.94 -6.03 -5.80
C LEU A 207 13.79 -7.31 -5.79
#